data_5f0691aa3473343af2b8d0502aced1b7
#
_entry.id   5f0691aa3473343af2b8d0502aced1b7
#
_cell.length_a   1.000
_cell.length_b   1.000
_cell.length_c   1.000
_cell.angle_alpha   90.00
_cell.angle_beta   90.00
_cell.angle_gamma   90.00
#
_symmetry.space_group_name_H-M   'P 1'
#
loop_
_entity.id
_entity.type
_entity.pdbx_description
1 polymer ?
#
loop_
_entity_poly.entity_id
_entity_poly.type
_entity_poly.pdbx_seq_one_letter_code
_entity_poly.pdbx_strand_id
1 'polypeptide(L)'
;MVAGSPRPYSPWNRRFQGGAPRRRAWFACRAFPGDAQPWCEEDENLKKAALGFGLHLTLDGYACSYERLTNLDAIYEFLDTCPDLIQMTKIMPPYVFKYSGKVPEDWGLSGFVLIAESHISIHTFPERGYLSLDIFSCKGFDYDQAVAYVTKMFGITRHELNLLDRGLEFPREVGTVERLLRQERDQMRG
;
A
#
# COMPACT_ATOMS: atom_id res chain seq x y z
N MET A 1 -10.06 -4.63 55.10
CA MET A 1 -10.46 -3.77 53.98
C MET A 1 -9.29 -3.71 53.02
N VAL A 2 -9.34 -4.48 51.95
CA VAL A 2 -8.28 -4.54 50.94
C VAL A 2 -8.82 -3.82 49.71
N ALA A 3 -8.24 -2.66 49.43
CA ALA A 3 -8.61 -1.85 48.26
C ALA A 3 -8.11 -2.53 46.98
N GLY A 4 -9.06 -2.89 46.06
CA GLY A 4 -8.75 -3.42 44.76
C GLY A 4 -8.10 -2.38 43.87
N SER A 5 -6.96 -2.72 43.30
CA SER A 5 -6.28 -1.95 42.25
C SER A 5 -7.11 -1.91 40.96
N PRO A 6 -7.21 -0.77 40.29
CA PRO A 6 -7.90 -0.68 38.99
C PRO A 6 -7.09 -1.41 37.91
N ARG A 7 -7.80 -2.23 37.11
CA ARG A 7 -7.22 -2.89 35.93
C ARG A 7 -6.90 -1.84 34.86
N PRO A 8 -5.78 -1.97 34.14
CA PRO A 8 -5.45 -1.05 33.07
C PRO A 8 -6.45 -1.15 31.93
N TYR A 9 -6.92 -0.01 31.47
CA TYR A 9 -7.80 0.17 30.33
C TYR A 9 -7.08 -0.24 29.04
N SER A 10 -7.53 -1.31 28.39
CA SER A 10 -7.06 -1.71 27.07
C SER A 10 -8.06 -1.22 26.01
N PRO A 11 -7.69 -0.26 25.15
CA PRO A 11 -8.59 0.26 24.11
C PRO A 11 -8.89 -0.72 22.97
N TRP A 12 -8.21 -1.87 22.94
CA TRP A 12 -8.19 -2.77 21.77
C TRP A 12 -9.16 -3.97 21.84
N ASN A 13 -10.06 -4.03 22.84
CA ASN A 13 -10.97 -5.15 23.00
C ASN A 13 -12.38 -4.80 22.49
N ARG A 14 -12.54 -4.24 21.31
CA ARG A 14 -13.81 -4.26 20.58
C ARG A 14 -13.83 -5.48 19.69
N ARG A 15 -14.53 -6.51 20.12
CA ARG A 15 -15.00 -7.58 19.24
C ARG A 15 -15.86 -6.96 18.15
N PHE A 16 -15.40 -7.01 16.91
CA PHE A 16 -16.26 -6.85 15.75
C PHE A 16 -17.22 -8.03 15.71
N GLN A 17 -18.48 -7.79 16.04
CA GLN A 17 -19.55 -8.75 15.79
C GLN A 17 -19.84 -8.75 14.29
N GLY A 18 -19.65 -9.91 13.70
CA GLY A 18 -20.20 -10.51 12.51
C GLY A 18 -20.86 -9.61 11.45
N GLY A 19 -20.05 -9.23 10.42
CA GLY A 19 -20.57 -9.03 9.09
C GLY A 19 -20.13 -10.22 8.23
N ALA A 20 -21.07 -10.89 7.58
CA ALA A 20 -20.80 -12.05 6.74
C ALA A 20 -19.75 -11.72 5.65
N PRO A 21 -18.82 -12.66 5.31
CA PRO A 21 -17.83 -12.42 4.27
C PRO A 21 -18.56 -12.26 2.94
N ARG A 22 -18.36 -11.11 2.30
CA ARG A 22 -18.81 -10.91 0.92
C ARG A 22 -18.10 -11.92 0.04
N ARG A 23 -18.86 -12.89 -0.46
CA ARG A 23 -18.41 -13.93 -1.39
C ARG A 23 -17.76 -13.25 -2.59
N ARG A 24 -16.48 -13.55 -2.83
CA ARG A 24 -15.83 -13.27 -4.10
C ARG A 24 -16.63 -13.98 -5.20
N ALA A 25 -17.25 -13.21 -6.09
CA ALA A 25 -17.85 -13.76 -7.29
C ALA A 25 -16.72 -14.24 -8.20
N TRP A 26 -16.56 -15.55 -8.28
CA TRP A 26 -15.80 -16.20 -9.33
C TRP A 26 -16.61 -16.06 -10.62
N PHE A 27 -16.23 -15.14 -11.50
CA PHE A 27 -16.74 -15.16 -12.85
C PHE A 27 -16.02 -16.30 -13.59
N ALA A 28 -16.70 -17.43 -13.70
CA ALA A 28 -16.33 -18.47 -14.62
C ALA A 28 -16.54 -17.94 -16.06
N CYS A 29 -15.48 -17.83 -16.83
CA CYS A 29 -15.55 -17.62 -18.25
C CYS A 29 -16.33 -18.80 -18.87
N ARG A 30 -17.58 -18.56 -19.27
CA ARG A 30 -18.28 -19.46 -20.18
C ARG A 30 -17.71 -19.24 -21.57
N ALA A 31 -17.07 -20.28 -22.10
CA ALA A 31 -16.68 -20.35 -23.49
C ALA A 31 -17.94 -20.33 -24.37
N PHE A 32 -18.05 -19.33 -25.24
CA PHE A 32 -18.97 -19.37 -26.37
C PHE A 32 -18.22 -20.01 -27.55
N PRO A 33 -18.79 -21.00 -28.25
CA PRO A 33 -18.20 -21.56 -29.46
C PRO A 33 -18.54 -20.68 -30.67
N GLY A 34 -17.56 -20.14 -31.33
CA GLY A 34 -17.72 -19.43 -32.59
C GLY A 34 -16.82 -18.22 -32.73
N ASP A 35 -15.86 -18.36 -33.65
CA ASP A 35 -15.02 -17.33 -34.25
C ASP A 35 -13.85 -16.79 -33.40
N ALA A 36 -12.70 -17.32 -33.77
CA ALA A 36 -11.37 -16.91 -33.35
C ALA A 36 -11.13 -15.42 -33.67
N GLN A 37 -11.06 -14.62 -32.66
CA GLN A 37 -10.38 -13.32 -32.68
C GLN A 37 -9.28 -13.35 -31.61
N PRO A 38 -8.04 -12.95 -31.92
CA PRO A 38 -6.90 -13.04 -31.02
C PRO A 38 -6.92 -11.86 -30.05
N TRP A 39 -7.82 -11.88 -29.07
CA TRP A 39 -7.90 -10.87 -27.99
C TRP A 39 -7.32 -11.37 -26.67
N CYS A 40 -6.54 -12.45 -26.69
CA CYS A 40 -5.99 -13.08 -25.48
C CYS A 40 -4.50 -12.83 -25.25
N GLU A 41 -3.89 -11.90 -25.96
CA GLU A 41 -2.57 -11.34 -25.61
C GLU A 41 -2.73 -9.91 -25.09
N GLU A 42 -3.74 -9.68 -24.24
CA GLU A 42 -3.80 -8.44 -23.48
C GLU A 42 -2.83 -8.57 -22.31
N ASP A 43 -1.75 -7.82 -22.44
CA ASP A 43 -0.77 -7.42 -21.44
C ASP A 43 -1.15 -7.80 -20.00
N GLU A 44 -0.41 -8.74 -19.41
CA GLU A 44 -0.50 -9.01 -17.97
C GLU A 44 -0.27 -7.73 -17.14
N ASN A 45 0.37 -6.71 -17.70
CA ASN A 45 0.51 -5.37 -17.15
C ASN A 45 -0.82 -4.59 -17.07
N LEU A 46 -1.80 -4.85 -17.94
CA LEU A 46 -3.11 -4.19 -17.86
C LEU A 46 -3.95 -4.68 -16.69
N LYS A 47 -3.73 -5.89 -16.20
CA LYS A 47 -4.46 -6.45 -15.03
C LYS A 47 -4.14 -5.75 -13.71
N LYS A 48 -3.06 -4.96 -13.68
CA LYS A 48 -2.58 -4.23 -12.50
C LYS A 48 -2.86 -2.73 -12.54
N ALA A 49 -3.60 -2.27 -13.54
CA ALA A 49 -4.01 -0.87 -13.62
C ALA A 49 -5.17 -0.58 -12.67
N ALA A 50 -5.03 0.46 -11.85
CA ALA A 50 -6.10 0.94 -10.97
C ALA A 50 -7.31 1.39 -11.78
N LEU A 51 -8.54 1.19 -11.31
CA LEU A 51 -9.78 1.69 -11.92
C LEU A 51 -9.97 3.19 -11.68
N GLY A 52 -9.40 3.75 -10.61
CA GLY A 52 -9.45 5.15 -10.23
C GLY A 52 -8.20 5.94 -10.61
N PHE A 53 -7.90 7.01 -9.89
CA PHE A 53 -6.69 7.81 -10.04
C PHE A 53 -5.43 6.97 -9.84
N GLY A 54 -5.46 6.07 -8.84
CA GLY A 54 -4.31 5.24 -8.56
C GLY A 54 -4.61 4.06 -7.65
N LEU A 55 -3.70 3.08 -7.70
CA LEU A 55 -3.72 1.91 -6.83
C LEU A 55 -3.00 2.22 -5.51
N HIS A 56 -3.65 1.89 -4.40
CA HIS A 56 -3.08 1.95 -3.06
C HIS A 56 -2.96 0.54 -2.50
N LEU A 57 -1.74 0.08 -2.35
CA LEU A 57 -1.41 -1.16 -1.64
C LEU A 57 -1.17 -0.82 -0.18
N THR A 58 -1.85 -1.52 0.73
CA THR A 58 -1.52 -1.56 2.15
C THR A 58 -1.16 -2.97 2.55
N LEU A 59 -0.05 -3.14 3.27
CA LEU A 59 0.42 -4.43 3.74
C LEU A 59 0.73 -4.36 5.23
N ASP A 60 0.11 -5.26 5.98
CA ASP A 60 0.38 -5.52 7.38
C ASP A 60 1.20 -6.80 7.50
N GLY A 61 2.49 -6.69 7.87
CA GLY A 61 3.41 -7.81 8.01
C GLY A 61 3.55 -8.25 9.47
N TYR A 62 3.47 -9.56 9.70
CA TYR A 62 3.51 -10.16 11.04
C TYR A 62 4.62 -11.20 11.16
N ALA A 63 5.08 -11.40 12.41
CA ALA A 63 6.19 -12.28 12.77
C ALA A 63 7.44 -11.99 11.91
N CYS A 64 7.74 -10.70 11.77
CA CYS A 64 8.90 -10.19 11.08
C CYS A 64 10.18 -10.38 11.90
N SER A 65 11.33 -10.37 11.24
CA SER A 65 12.64 -10.44 11.93
C SER A 65 12.89 -9.19 12.76
N TYR A 66 13.08 -9.34 14.06
CA TYR A 66 13.39 -8.24 14.98
C TYR A 66 14.62 -7.45 14.52
N GLU A 67 15.70 -8.15 14.16
CA GLU A 67 16.94 -7.51 13.71
C GLU A 67 16.73 -6.62 12.49
N ARG A 68 15.88 -7.05 11.55
CA ARG A 68 15.59 -6.29 10.34
C ARG A 68 14.67 -5.09 10.59
N LEU A 69 13.71 -5.26 11.52
CA LEU A 69 12.80 -4.18 11.92
C LEU A 69 13.51 -3.07 12.70
N THR A 70 14.66 -3.36 13.33
CA THR A 70 15.47 -2.39 14.10
C THR A 70 16.62 -1.80 13.30
N ASN A 71 16.84 -2.28 12.08
CA ASN A 71 17.95 -1.86 11.24
C ASN A 71 17.54 -0.66 10.36
N LEU A 72 18.05 0.52 10.70
CA LEU A 72 17.77 1.76 9.98
C LEU A 72 18.25 1.70 8.52
N ASP A 73 19.41 1.09 8.28
CA ASP A 73 19.97 0.96 6.92
C ASP A 73 19.10 0.04 6.06
N ALA A 74 18.54 -1.02 6.63
CA ALA A 74 17.61 -1.91 5.92
C ALA A 74 16.31 -1.19 5.51
N ILE A 75 15.77 -0.33 6.39
CA ILE A 75 14.59 0.48 6.07
C ILE A 75 14.93 1.49 4.95
N TYR A 76 16.09 2.14 5.07
CA TYR A 76 16.55 3.07 4.05
C TYR A 76 16.75 2.37 2.70
N GLU A 77 17.45 1.24 2.67
CA GLU A 77 17.68 0.43 1.47
C GLU A 77 16.37 0.00 0.82
N PHE A 78 15.39 -0.44 1.62
CA PHE A 78 14.07 -0.80 1.12
C PHE A 78 13.43 0.38 0.39
N LEU A 79 13.35 1.54 1.03
CA LEU A 79 12.72 2.74 0.47
C LEU A 79 13.50 3.31 -0.71
N ASP A 80 14.81 3.10 -0.76
CA ASP A 80 15.65 3.55 -1.87
C ASP A 80 15.54 2.66 -3.11
N THR A 81 15.41 1.35 -2.91
CA THR A 81 15.41 0.35 -3.98
C THR A 81 14.00 0.02 -4.49
N CYS A 82 12.99 0.01 -3.59
CA CYS A 82 11.63 -0.38 -3.95
C CYS A 82 11.02 0.43 -5.10
N PRO A 83 11.19 1.77 -5.17
CA PRO A 83 10.70 2.56 -6.31
C PRO A 83 11.21 2.04 -7.65
N ASP A 84 12.51 1.82 -7.78
CA ASP A 84 13.13 1.34 -9.02
C ASP A 84 12.63 -0.06 -9.38
N LEU A 85 12.49 -0.94 -8.38
CA LEU A 85 11.98 -2.30 -8.56
C LEU A 85 10.57 -2.33 -9.17
N ILE A 86 9.69 -1.40 -8.76
CA ILE A 86 8.32 -1.30 -9.27
C ILE A 86 8.17 -0.26 -10.39
N GLN A 87 9.28 0.15 -11.00
CA GLN A 87 9.35 1.09 -12.12
C GLN A 87 8.73 2.47 -11.82
N MET A 88 8.96 2.98 -10.61
CA MET A 88 8.57 4.32 -10.17
C MET A 88 9.75 5.26 -10.15
N THR A 89 9.49 6.56 -10.26
CA THR A 89 10.50 7.60 -10.30
C THR A 89 10.67 8.24 -8.93
N LYS A 90 11.78 7.94 -8.25
CA LYS A 90 12.12 8.55 -6.97
C LYS A 90 12.48 10.04 -7.19
N ILE A 91 11.83 10.95 -6.44
CA ILE A 91 12.05 12.40 -6.57
C ILE A 91 12.85 13.01 -5.43
N MET A 92 13.09 12.26 -4.35
CA MET A 92 13.96 12.65 -3.24
C MET A 92 14.55 11.41 -2.58
N PRO A 93 15.69 11.53 -1.87
CA PRO A 93 16.19 10.42 -1.05
C PRO A 93 15.17 10.02 0.02
N PRO A 94 15.15 8.74 0.45
CA PRO A 94 14.31 8.31 1.56
C PRO A 94 14.58 9.09 2.84
N TYR A 95 13.54 9.34 3.62
CA TYR A 95 13.67 9.87 4.96
C TYR A 95 13.29 8.79 5.98
N VAL A 96 14.21 8.45 6.87
CA VAL A 96 14.02 7.40 7.89
C VAL A 96 14.40 7.96 9.25
N PHE A 97 13.58 7.68 10.26
CA PHE A 97 13.80 8.14 11.62
C PHE A 97 13.30 7.13 12.65
N LYS A 98 13.87 7.20 13.85
CA LYS A 98 13.42 6.43 15.00
C LYS A 98 12.31 7.19 15.71
N TYR A 99 11.20 6.53 15.96
CA TYR A 99 10.14 6.96 16.86
C TYR A 99 10.29 6.27 18.21
N SER A 100 10.04 6.98 19.28
CA SER A 100 9.94 6.43 20.63
C SER A 100 8.71 7.01 21.32
N GLY A 101 7.80 6.13 21.72
CA GLY A 101 6.58 6.48 22.43
C GLY A 101 6.80 6.71 23.93
N LYS A 102 5.69 6.76 24.67
CA LYS A 102 5.70 7.01 26.12
C LYS A 102 6.12 5.81 26.96
N VAL A 103 5.96 4.61 26.42
CA VAL A 103 6.36 3.34 27.08
C VAL A 103 7.54 2.75 26.33
N PRO A 104 8.44 2.02 27.03
CA PRO A 104 9.66 1.50 26.42
C PRO A 104 9.43 0.62 25.21
N GLU A 105 8.32 -0.12 25.17
CA GLU A 105 7.97 -1.05 24.10
C GLU A 105 7.32 -0.36 22.87
N ASP A 106 6.95 0.92 23.01
CA ASP A 106 6.34 1.70 21.94
C ASP A 106 7.39 2.51 21.19
N TRP A 107 8.19 1.80 20.42
CA TRP A 107 9.20 2.38 19.56
C TRP A 107 9.28 1.62 18.22
N GLY A 108 9.89 2.27 17.25
CA GLY A 108 10.11 1.67 15.95
C GLY A 108 10.83 2.61 15.00
N LEU A 109 11.02 2.15 13.78
CA LEU A 109 11.53 2.94 12.68
C LEU A 109 10.37 3.32 11.76
N SER A 110 10.34 4.56 11.35
CA SER A 110 9.39 5.07 10.37
C SER A 110 10.16 5.68 9.22
N GLY A 111 9.68 5.46 8.02
CA GLY A 111 10.31 6.04 6.85
C GLY A 111 9.33 6.25 5.71
N PHE A 112 9.70 7.13 4.80
CA PHE A 112 8.96 7.35 3.56
C PHE A 112 9.89 7.82 2.45
N VAL A 113 9.43 7.63 1.22
CA VAL A 113 10.03 8.19 0.03
C VAL A 113 8.93 8.74 -0.88
N LEU A 114 9.16 9.94 -1.42
CA LEU A 114 8.30 10.49 -2.45
C LEU A 114 8.74 9.99 -3.82
N ILE A 115 7.77 9.56 -4.58
CA ILE A 115 7.90 9.19 -5.98
C ILE A 115 7.07 10.15 -6.84
N ALA A 116 7.42 10.33 -8.09
CA ALA A 116 6.69 11.21 -9.00
C ALA A 116 5.21 10.81 -9.10
N GLU A 117 4.94 9.53 -8.92
CA GLU A 117 3.63 8.91 -8.97
C GLU A 117 2.88 8.97 -7.62
N SER A 118 3.50 9.30 -6.49
CA SER A 118 2.97 9.58 -5.16
C SER A 118 3.97 9.29 -4.01
N HIS A 119 3.85 8.13 -3.27
CA HIS A 119 4.72 7.84 -2.12
C HIS A 119 4.74 6.37 -1.74
N ILE A 120 5.81 6.00 -1.02
CA ILE A 120 5.93 4.74 -0.28
C ILE A 120 6.24 5.08 1.17
N SER A 121 5.55 4.49 2.13
CA SER A 121 5.83 4.65 3.56
C SER A 121 5.86 3.32 4.30
N ILE A 122 6.70 3.24 5.33
CA ILE A 122 6.85 2.04 6.17
C ILE A 122 6.96 2.44 7.64
N HIS A 123 6.32 1.67 8.52
CA HIS A 123 6.46 1.78 9.95
C HIS A 123 6.74 0.41 10.55
N THR A 124 7.72 0.34 11.45
CA THR A 124 8.08 -0.90 12.14
C THR A 124 7.74 -0.84 13.62
N PHE A 125 7.39 -1.99 14.17
CA PHE A 125 7.10 -2.18 15.60
C PHE A 125 7.86 -3.42 16.07
N PRO A 126 9.15 -3.30 16.37
CA PRO A 126 10.04 -4.44 16.60
C PRO A 126 9.57 -5.36 17.72
N GLU A 127 9.11 -4.80 18.86
CA GLU A 127 8.66 -5.58 20.01
C GLU A 127 7.40 -6.42 19.73
N ARG A 128 6.69 -6.08 18.61
CA ARG A 128 5.51 -6.81 18.16
C ARG A 128 5.78 -7.70 16.96
N GLY A 129 7.01 -7.68 16.42
CA GLY A 129 7.34 -8.36 15.17
C GLY A 129 6.43 -7.92 14.00
N TYR A 130 6.05 -6.63 13.99
CA TYR A 130 5.05 -6.10 13.07
C TYR A 130 5.62 -4.92 12.25
N LEU A 131 5.21 -4.84 11.01
CA LEU A 131 5.38 -3.66 10.17
C LEU A 131 4.09 -3.34 9.40
N SER A 132 3.89 -2.07 9.09
CA SER A 132 2.92 -1.62 8.10
C SER A 132 3.62 -0.95 6.93
N LEU A 133 3.13 -1.22 5.72
CA LEU A 133 3.65 -0.67 4.46
C LEU A 133 2.49 -0.13 3.63
N ASP A 134 2.69 1.07 3.10
CA ASP A 134 1.79 1.71 2.16
C ASP A 134 2.53 2.06 0.88
N ILE A 135 1.99 1.66 -0.28
CA ILE A 135 2.45 2.07 -1.60
C ILE A 135 1.26 2.66 -2.34
N PHE A 136 1.27 3.96 -2.54
CA PHE A 136 0.26 4.64 -3.36
C PHE A 136 0.90 5.17 -4.64
N SER A 137 0.26 4.89 -5.78
CA SER A 137 0.75 5.35 -7.07
C SER A 137 -0.40 5.62 -8.04
N CYS A 138 -0.34 6.75 -8.74
CA CYS A 138 -1.26 7.06 -9.86
C CYS A 138 -0.90 6.28 -11.14
N LYS A 139 0.22 5.57 -11.17
CA LYS A 139 0.65 4.65 -12.22
C LYS A 139 0.48 3.21 -11.75
N GLY A 140 0.02 2.32 -12.61
CA GLY A 140 -0.03 0.89 -12.32
C GLY A 140 1.37 0.34 -12.05
N PHE A 141 1.49 -0.62 -11.11
CA PHE A 141 2.76 -1.25 -10.76
C PHE A 141 2.59 -2.72 -10.42
N ASP A 142 3.69 -3.46 -10.47
CA ASP A 142 3.74 -4.85 -10.07
C ASP A 142 3.74 -4.98 -8.54
N TYR A 143 2.55 -5.08 -7.94
CA TYR A 143 2.41 -5.20 -6.51
C TYR A 143 2.88 -6.57 -5.98
N ASP A 144 2.84 -7.64 -6.77
CA ASP A 144 3.36 -8.95 -6.36
C ASP A 144 4.86 -8.89 -6.17
N GLN A 145 5.57 -8.17 -7.04
CA GLN A 145 7.00 -7.93 -6.91
C GLN A 145 7.34 -7.10 -5.65
N ALA A 146 6.55 -6.07 -5.36
CA ALA A 146 6.72 -5.27 -4.15
C ALA A 146 6.51 -6.12 -2.88
N VAL A 147 5.43 -6.92 -2.84
CA VAL A 147 5.11 -7.83 -1.72
C VAL A 147 6.21 -8.87 -1.52
N ALA A 148 6.69 -9.50 -2.60
CA ALA A 148 7.77 -10.46 -2.53
C ALA A 148 9.06 -9.84 -1.98
N TYR A 149 9.39 -8.62 -2.42
CA TYR A 149 10.58 -7.90 -1.97
C TYR A 149 10.52 -7.56 -0.48
N VAL A 150 9.44 -6.92 -0.01
CA VAL A 150 9.29 -6.56 1.40
C VAL A 150 9.25 -7.81 2.29
N THR A 151 8.55 -8.86 1.86
CA THR A 151 8.47 -10.13 2.60
C THR A 151 9.84 -10.75 2.81
N LYS A 152 10.65 -10.82 1.75
CA LYS A 152 12.02 -11.34 1.82
C LYS A 152 12.91 -10.45 2.68
N MET A 153 12.83 -9.14 2.52
CA MET A 153 13.71 -8.18 3.18
C MET A 153 13.48 -8.14 4.69
N PHE A 154 12.23 -8.18 5.15
CA PHE A 154 11.90 -8.12 6.58
C PHE A 154 11.58 -9.46 7.22
N GLY A 155 11.66 -10.56 6.45
CA GLY A 155 11.39 -11.89 6.96
C GLY A 155 9.96 -12.08 7.42
N ILE A 156 9.00 -11.49 6.69
CA ILE A 156 7.57 -11.58 7.00
C ILE A 156 7.10 -13.01 6.81
N THR A 157 6.52 -13.62 7.84
CA THR A 157 6.00 -14.99 7.73
C THR A 157 4.51 -15.05 7.45
N ARG A 158 3.78 -14.00 7.79
CA ARG A 158 2.34 -13.82 7.50
C ARG A 158 2.05 -12.35 7.22
N HIS A 159 1.22 -12.08 6.24
CA HIS A 159 0.80 -10.72 5.94
C HIS A 159 -0.69 -10.64 5.61
N GLU A 160 -1.25 -9.47 5.78
CA GLU A 160 -2.55 -9.05 5.27
C GLU A 160 -2.33 -7.99 4.19
N LEU A 161 -2.96 -8.17 3.04
CA LEU A 161 -2.79 -7.32 1.87
C LEU A 161 -4.13 -6.76 1.45
N ASN A 162 -4.21 -5.44 1.26
CA ASN A 162 -5.34 -4.79 0.65
C ASN A 162 -4.90 -3.97 -0.56
N LEU A 163 -5.70 -4.03 -1.61
CA LEU A 163 -5.55 -3.23 -2.82
C LEU A 163 -6.78 -2.35 -2.96
N LEU A 164 -6.58 -1.04 -2.95
CA LEU A 164 -7.65 -0.05 -2.98
C LEU A 164 -7.48 0.83 -4.22
N ASP A 165 -8.53 0.91 -5.04
CA ASP A 165 -8.60 1.93 -6.08
C ASP A 165 -9.02 3.26 -5.47
N ARG A 166 -8.22 4.31 -5.68
CA ARG A 166 -8.44 5.66 -5.15
C ARG A 166 -8.73 6.65 -6.26
N GLY A 167 -9.49 7.70 -5.93
CA GLY A 167 -9.80 8.78 -6.85
C GLY A 167 -10.65 8.32 -8.04
N LEU A 168 -11.71 7.56 -7.80
CA LEU A 168 -12.58 6.99 -8.84
C LEU A 168 -13.19 8.05 -9.75
N GLU A 169 -13.40 9.26 -9.24
CA GLU A 169 -13.95 10.41 -10.00
C GLU A 169 -12.85 11.24 -10.68
N PHE A 170 -11.57 10.92 -10.44
CA PHE A 170 -10.46 11.65 -11.06
C PHE A 170 -10.28 11.21 -12.52
N PRO A 171 -10.30 12.16 -13.50
CA PRO A 171 -10.14 11.81 -14.90
C PRO A 171 -8.73 11.27 -15.18
N ARG A 172 -8.65 10.06 -15.70
CA ARG A 172 -7.38 9.36 -16.01
C ARG A 172 -6.66 9.89 -17.23
N GLU A 173 -7.41 10.42 -18.19
CA GLU A 173 -6.83 10.90 -19.45
C GLU A 173 -6.32 12.32 -19.31
N VAL A 174 -5.01 12.52 -19.52
CA VAL A 174 -4.37 13.85 -19.55
C VAL A 174 -5.11 14.80 -20.51
N GLY A 175 -5.56 14.30 -21.66
CA GLY A 175 -6.37 15.08 -22.60
C GLY A 175 -7.74 15.52 -22.07
N THR A 176 -8.32 14.77 -21.11
CA THR A 176 -9.56 15.14 -20.44
C THR A 176 -9.29 16.23 -19.40
N VAL A 177 -8.21 16.13 -18.64
CA VAL A 177 -7.78 17.14 -17.67
C VAL A 177 -7.45 18.45 -18.39
N GLU A 178 -6.70 18.41 -19.47
CA GLU A 178 -6.40 19.61 -20.28
C GLU A 178 -7.65 20.26 -20.84
N ARG A 179 -8.63 19.49 -21.31
CA ARG A 179 -9.91 20.00 -21.77
C ARG A 179 -10.69 20.71 -20.67
N LEU A 180 -10.80 20.08 -19.49
CA LEU A 180 -11.46 20.66 -18.33
C LEU A 180 -10.78 21.96 -17.90
N LEU A 181 -9.46 21.97 -17.78
CA LEU A 181 -8.70 23.17 -17.41
C LEU A 181 -8.80 24.29 -18.46
N ARG A 182 -8.95 23.96 -19.74
CA ARG A 182 -9.22 24.97 -20.80
C ARG A 182 -10.61 25.53 -20.64
N GLN A 183 -11.63 24.69 -20.44
CA GLN A 183 -13.00 25.12 -20.22
C GLN A 183 -13.16 26.06 -19.02
N GLU A 184 -12.54 25.70 -17.88
CA GLU A 184 -12.54 26.53 -16.68
C GLU A 184 -11.87 27.90 -16.93
N ARG A 185 -10.72 27.91 -17.63
CA ARG A 185 -10.02 29.15 -17.98
C ARG A 185 -10.84 30.03 -18.90
N ASP A 186 -11.54 29.45 -19.85
CA ASP A 186 -12.39 30.20 -20.78
C ASP A 186 -13.62 30.80 -20.08
N GLN A 187 -14.20 30.06 -19.10
CA GLN A 187 -15.31 30.57 -18.27
C GLN A 187 -14.87 31.72 -17.33
N MET A 188 -13.61 31.74 -16.87
CA MET A 188 -13.10 32.83 -16.03
C MET A 188 -12.71 34.08 -16.81
N ARG A 189 -12.64 34.02 -18.14
CA ARG A 189 -12.30 35.17 -19.02
C ARG A 189 -13.49 35.89 -19.62
N GLY A 190 -14.70 35.36 -19.44
CA GLY A 190 -15.96 36.00 -19.85
C GLY A 190 -16.62 36.69 -18.69
#